data_23016fd5e841841e7336a89fece94395
#
_entry.id   23016fd5e841841e7336a89fece94395
#
_cell.length_a   1.000
_cell.length_b   1.000
_cell.length_c   1.000
_cell.angle_alpha   90.00
_cell.angle_beta   90.00
_cell.angle_gamma   90.00
#
_symmetry.space_group_name_H-M   'P 1'
#
loop_
_entity.id
_entity.type
_entity.pdbx_description
1 polymer ?
#
loop_
_entity_poly.entity_id
_entity_poly.type
_entity_poly.pdbx_seq_one_letter_code
_entity_poly.pdbx_strand_id
1 'polypeptide(L)'
;MELLGTNNLSKKEKKRQEAELRNALNKRLEPLKSKINQVEAAIENAENNLSSIEATMAEVDFYENLIQVKETNIEYEKIKKELTKLMFQWEEYQLQYEHIEEEFKSKS
;
A
#
# COMPACT_ATOMS: atom_id res chain seq x y z
N MET A 1 -17.53 43.22 23.74
CA MET A 1 -17.14 43.39 22.32
C MET A 1 -15.79 42.80 22.03
N GLU A 2 -14.77 43.03 22.82
CA GLU A 2 -13.45 42.44 22.62
C GLU A 2 -13.46 40.92 22.69
N LEU A 3 -14.26 40.33 23.58
CA LEU A 3 -14.41 38.89 23.72
C LEU A 3 -15.03 38.24 22.47
N LEU A 4 -16.01 38.91 21.83
CA LEU A 4 -16.64 38.43 20.59
C LEU A 4 -15.69 38.52 19.41
N GLY A 5 -14.91 39.61 19.32
CA GLY A 5 -13.89 39.77 18.29
C GLY A 5 -12.78 38.73 18.43
N THR A 6 -12.34 38.49 19.67
CA THR A 6 -11.32 37.50 20.00
C THR A 6 -11.81 36.09 19.69
N ASN A 7 -13.06 35.77 20.00
CA ASN A 7 -13.65 34.46 19.69
C ASN A 7 -13.75 34.21 18.18
N ASN A 8 -14.13 35.22 17.40
CA ASN A 8 -14.20 35.09 15.93
C ASN A 8 -12.82 34.91 15.31
N LEU A 9 -11.83 35.64 15.77
CA LEU A 9 -10.43 35.49 15.37
C LEU A 9 -9.89 34.10 15.75
N SER A 10 -10.20 33.67 16.97
CA SER A 10 -9.81 32.36 17.45
C SER A 10 -10.40 31.20 16.62
N LYS A 11 -11.66 31.32 16.21
CA LYS A 11 -12.31 30.35 15.35
C LYS A 11 -11.70 30.31 13.95
N LYS A 12 -11.42 31.47 13.36
CA LYS A 12 -10.78 31.58 12.04
C LYS A 12 -9.34 31.03 12.08
N GLU A 13 -8.58 31.36 13.11
CA GLU A 13 -7.24 30.85 13.29
C GLU A 13 -7.24 29.35 13.48
N LYS A 14 -8.17 28.84 14.28
CA LYS A 14 -8.32 27.39 14.52
C LYS A 14 -8.60 26.64 13.23
N LYS A 15 -9.53 27.14 12.41
CA LYS A 15 -9.85 26.56 11.11
C LYS A 15 -8.65 26.58 10.15
N ARG A 16 -7.91 27.69 10.15
CA ARG A 16 -6.70 27.82 9.33
C ARG A 16 -5.62 26.85 9.78
N GLN A 17 -5.40 26.72 11.07
CA GLN A 17 -4.43 25.78 11.63
C GLN A 17 -4.82 24.33 11.31
N GLU A 18 -6.10 24.00 11.41
CA GLU A 18 -6.62 22.68 11.05
C GLU A 18 -6.40 22.38 9.57
N ALA A 19 -6.65 23.36 8.70
CA ALA A 19 -6.43 23.23 7.27
C ALA A 19 -4.96 23.04 6.93
N GLU A 20 -4.08 23.84 7.56
CA GLU A 20 -2.63 23.74 7.38
C GLU A 20 -2.11 22.39 7.84
N LEU A 21 -2.61 21.91 8.99
CA LEU A 21 -2.23 20.61 9.54
C LEU A 21 -2.66 19.47 8.61
N ARG A 22 -3.89 19.54 8.08
CA ARG A 22 -4.42 18.57 7.12
C ARG A 22 -3.61 18.56 5.83
N ASN A 23 -3.24 19.73 5.32
CA ASN A 23 -2.41 19.85 4.13
C ASN A 23 -1.01 19.28 4.35
N ALA A 24 -0.42 19.55 5.52
CA ALA A 24 0.87 18.99 5.89
C ALA A 24 0.82 17.46 6.00
N LEU A 25 -0.26 16.92 6.58
CA LEU A 25 -0.49 15.48 6.67
C LEU A 25 -0.58 14.87 5.27
N ASN A 26 -1.41 15.44 4.40
CA ASN A 26 -1.59 14.95 3.04
C ASN A 26 -0.29 14.95 2.24
N LYS A 27 0.55 15.98 2.40
CA LYS A 27 1.87 16.05 1.76
C LYS A 27 2.79 14.92 2.21
N ARG A 28 2.74 14.56 3.48
CA ARG A 28 3.55 13.46 3.99
C ARG A 28 3.01 12.09 3.59
N LEU A 29 1.70 11.95 3.47
CA LEU A 29 1.05 10.68 3.10
C LEU A 29 1.08 10.39 1.61
N GLU A 30 1.08 11.42 0.77
CA GLU A 30 0.99 11.27 -0.69
C GLU A 30 2.07 10.33 -1.29
N PRO A 31 3.36 10.48 -0.95
CA PRO A 31 4.38 9.55 -1.45
C PRO A 31 4.14 8.11 -1.00
N LEU A 32 3.66 7.91 0.22
CA LEU A 32 3.33 6.58 0.74
C LEU A 32 2.13 5.97 0.04
N LYS A 33 1.09 6.77 -0.21
CA LYS A 33 -0.09 6.32 -0.99
C LYS A 33 0.32 5.84 -2.37
N SER A 34 1.20 6.57 -3.03
CA SER A 34 1.73 6.19 -4.35
C SER A 34 2.48 4.86 -4.28
N LYS A 35 3.34 4.68 -3.29
CA LYS A 35 4.09 3.43 -3.10
C LYS A 35 3.17 2.26 -2.78
N ILE A 36 2.18 2.48 -1.92
CA ILE A 36 1.18 1.46 -1.58
C ILE A 36 0.41 1.03 -2.83
N ASN A 37 -0.04 1.97 -3.63
CA ASN A 37 -0.76 1.68 -4.87
C ASN A 37 0.10 0.88 -5.86
N GLN A 38 1.38 1.22 -5.98
CA GLN A 38 2.31 0.50 -6.85
C GLN A 38 2.54 -0.94 -6.36
N VAL A 39 2.72 -1.12 -5.07
CA VAL A 39 2.90 -2.45 -4.48
C VAL A 39 1.62 -3.28 -4.63
N GLU A 40 0.45 -2.70 -4.39
CA GLU A 40 -0.83 -3.39 -4.56
C GLU A 40 -1.03 -3.85 -6.00
N ALA A 41 -0.69 -3.01 -6.98
CA ALA A 41 -0.76 -3.39 -8.39
C ALA A 41 0.22 -4.52 -8.72
N ALA A 42 1.42 -4.49 -8.15
CA ALA A 42 2.41 -5.55 -8.33
C ALA A 42 1.96 -6.86 -7.69
N ILE A 43 1.33 -6.80 -6.52
CA ILE A 43 0.76 -7.98 -5.84
C ILE A 43 -0.33 -8.61 -6.70
N GLU A 44 -1.26 -7.80 -7.21
CA GLU A 44 -2.33 -8.27 -8.07
C GLU A 44 -1.79 -8.96 -9.32
N ASN A 45 -0.79 -8.35 -9.96
CA ASN A 45 -0.15 -8.93 -11.13
C ASN A 45 0.53 -10.26 -10.82
N ALA A 46 1.25 -10.34 -9.71
CA ALA A 46 1.91 -11.57 -9.26
C ALA A 46 0.89 -12.66 -8.92
N GLU A 47 -0.21 -12.32 -8.27
CA GLU A 47 -1.30 -13.25 -7.96
C GLU A 47 -1.97 -13.79 -9.22
N ASN A 48 -2.18 -12.94 -10.22
CA ASN A 48 -2.75 -13.34 -11.50
C ASN A 48 -1.80 -14.29 -12.25
N ASN A 49 -0.50 -14.00 -12.23
CA ASN A 49 0.51 -14.89 -12.83
C ASN A 49 0.57 -16.23 -12.11
N LEU A 50 0.50 -16.21 -10.79
CA LEU A 50 0.47 -17.43 -9.98
C LEU A 50 -0.75 -18.30 -10.32
N SER A 51 -1.92 -17.68 -10.42
CA SER A 51 -3.16 -18.34 -10.82
C SER A 51 -3.04 -19.00 -12.20
N SER A 52 -2.44 -18.30 -13.16
CA SER A 52 -2.20 -18.83 -14.50
C SER A 52 -1.29 -20.06 -14.48
N ILE A 53 -0.24 -19.99 -13.67
CA ILE A 53 0.70 -21.12 -13.52
C ILE A 53 0.00 -22.31 -12.86
N GLU A 54 -0.79 -22.07 -11.82
CA GLU A 54 -1.56 -23.11 -11.14
C GLU A 54 -2.55 -23.78 -12.09
N ALA A 55 -3.18 -23.02 -12.97
CA ALA A 55 -4.08 -23.55 -13.99
C ALA A 55 -3.34 -24.45 -14.98
N THR A 56 -2.13 -24.07 -15.39
CA THR A 56 -1.26 -24.88 -16.25
C THR A 56 -0.87 -26.18 -15.53
N MET A 57 -0.51 -26.10 -14.27
CA MET A 57 -0.13 -27.27 -13.46
C MET A 57 -1.29 -28.25 -13.24
N ALA A 58 -2.53 -27.77 -13.35
CA ALA A 58 -3.74 -28.57 -13.19
C ALA A 58 -4.16 -29.29 -14.49
N GLU A 59 -3.54 -28.98 -15.62
CA GLU A 59 -3.83 -29.64 -16.89
C GLU A 59 -3.44 -31.10 -16.84
N VAL A 60 -4.28 -31.96 -17.47
CA VAL A 60 -4.14 -33.43 -17.39
C VAL A 60 -2.79 -33.93 -17.93
N ASP A 61 -2.29 -33.31 -18.98
CA ASP A 61 -1.04 -33.68 -19.66
C ASP A 61 0.19 -32.89 -19.21
N PHE A 62 0.05 -32.06 -18.20
CA PHE A 62 1.16 -31.22 -17.71
C PHE A 62 2.38 -32.05 -17.32
N TYR A 63 2.18 -33.15 -16.61
CA TYR A 63 3.26 -34.00 -16.11
C TYR A 63 3.92 -34.90 -17.15
N GLU A 64 3.39 -34.94 -18.37
CA GLU A 64 3.98 -35.72 -19.45
C GLU A 64 5.26 -35.10 -20.02
N ASN A 65 5.43 -33.78 -19.89
CA ASN A 65 6.64 -33.08 -20.36
C ASN A 65 7.47 -32.63 -19.16
N LEU A 66 8.53 -33.41 -18.87
CA LEU A 66 9.40 -33.15 -17.72
C LEU A 66 10.12 -31.81 -17.77
N ILE A 67 10.48 -31.34 -18.97
CA ILE A 67 11.14 -30.05 -19.15
C ILE A 67 10.17 -28.92 -18.77
N GLN A 68 8.93 -28.99 -19.23
CA GLN A 68 7.89 -28.02 -18.91
C GLN A 68 7.57 -28.00 -17.42
N VAL A 69 7.48 -29.19 -16.80
CA VAL A 69 7.27 -29.29 -15.35
C VAL A 69 8.36 -28.59 -14.57
N LYS A 70 9.62 -28.81 -14.95
CA LYS A 70 10.78 -28.21 -14.28
C LYS A 70 10.78 -26.68 -14.43
N GLU A 71 10.58 -26.19 -15.62
CA GLU A 71 10.55 -24.74 -15.92
C GLU A 71 9.38 -24.06 -15.19
N THR A 72 8.21 -24.68 -15.19
CA THR A 72 7.02 -24.14 -14.53
C THR A 72 7.21 -24.10 -13.01
N ASN A 73 7.81 -25.13 -12.42
CA ASN A 73 8.09 -25.17 -10.99
C ASN A 73 9.07 -24.07 -10.57
N ILE A 74 10.09 -23.80 -11.36
CA ILE A 74 11.05 -22.70 -11.10
C ILE A 74 10.32 -21.36 -11.12
N GLU A 75 9.49 -21.14 -12.12
CA GLU A 75 8.71 -19.92 -12.26
C GLU A 75 7.72 -19.74 -11.11
N TYR A 76 7.03 -20.82 -10.74
CA TYR A 76 6.10 -20.85 -9.61
C TYR A 76 6.78 -20.42 -8.31
N GLU A 77 7.92 -21.02 -7.98
CA GLU A 77 8.68 -20.69 -6.77
C GLU A 77 9.18 -19.24 -6.79
N LYS A 78 9.62 -18.77 -7.95
CA LYS A 78 10.08 -17.39 -8.12
C LYS A 78 8.97 -16.39 -7.83
N ILE A 79 7.78 -16.61 -8.36
CA ILE A 79 6.62 -15.73 -8.16
C ILE A 79 6.17 -15.76 -6.70
N LYS A 80 6.18 -16.91 -6.07
CA LYS A 80 5.83 -17.04 -4.64
C LYS A 80 6.77 -16.21 -3.75
N LYS A 81 8.07 -16.26 -4.04
CA LYS A 81 9.07 -15.46 -3.32
C LYS A 81 8.87 -13.96 -3.54
N GLU A 82 8.60 -13.58 -4.78
CA GLU A 82 8.31 -12.20 -5.12
C GLU A 82 7.07 -11.69 -4.39
N LEU A 83 6.04 -12.50 -4.34
CA LEU A 83 4.78 -12.17 -3.66
C LEU A 83 5.02 -11.96 -2.16
N THR A 84 5.82 -12.81 -1.52
CA THR A 84 6.19 -12.68 -0.12
C THR A 84 6.90 -11.34 0.14
N LYS A 85 7.84 -10.96 -0.73
CA LYS A 85 8.55 -9.68 -0.62
C LYS A 85 7.61 -8.49 -0.76
N LEU A 86 6.72 -8.55 -1.74
CA LEU A 86 5.75 -7.49 -2.01
C LEU A 86 4.79 -7.30 -0.83
N MET A 87 4.31 -8.39 -0.25
CA MET A 87 3.43 -8.34 0.91
C MET A 87 4.13 -7.75 2.13
N PHE A 88 5.41 -8.06 2.31
CA PHE A 88 6.23 -7.47 3.37
C PHE A 88 6.40 -5.98 3.18
N GLN A 89 6.69 -5.52 1.96
CA GLN A 89 6.79 -4.10 1.62
C GLN A 89 5.47 -3.37 1.85
N TRP A 90 4.37 -4.00 1.47
CA TRP A 90 3.03 -3.46 1.67
C TRP A 90 2.77 -3.20 3.16
N GLU A 91 3.08 -4.19 4.00
CA GLU A 91 2.92 -4.07 5.45
C GLU A 91 3.76 -2.94 6.03
N GLU A 92 5.03 -2.82 5.59
CA GLU A 92 5.91 -1.74 6.03
C GLU A 92 5.35 -0.36 5.68
N TYR A 93 4.88 -0.18 4.46
CA TYR A 93 4.29 1.08 4.03
C TYR A 93 3.01 1.40 4.79
N GLN A 94 2.18 0.41 5.08
CA GLN A 94 0.96 0.59 5.87
C GLN A 94 1.30 1.03 7.29
N LEU A 95 2.31 0.44 7.91
CA LEU A 95 2.76 0.83 9.24
C LEU A 95 3.28 2.27 9.27
N GLN A 96 4.05 2.66 8.26
CA GLN A 96 4.52 4.04 8.13
C GLN A 96 3.35 5.02 7.97
N TYR A 97 2.37 4.65 7.17
CA TYR A 97 1.17 5.44 6.94
C TYR A 97 0.41 5.67 8.25
N GLU A 98 0.14 4.61 9.00
CA GLU A 98 -0.53 4.66 10.29
C GLU A 98 0.24 5.50 11.31
N HIS A 99 1.57 5.36 11.33
CA HIS A 99 2.44 6.10 12.23
C HIS A 99 2.35 7.61 11.97
N ILE A 100 2.38 8.01 10.71
CA ILE A 100 2.25 9.41 10.32
C ILE A 100 0.87 9.95 10.71
N GLU A 101 -0.19 9.19 10.48
CA GLU A 101 -1.54 9.59 10.89
C GLU A 101 -1.63 9.81 12.40
N GLU A 102 -1.04 8.92 13.18
CA GLU A 102 -1.03 9.04 14.64
C GLU A 102 -0.25 10.25 15.13
N GLU A 103 0.91 10.56 14.50
CA GLU A 103 1.67 11.76 14.80
C GLU A 103 0.82 13.01 14.64
N PHE A 104 0.06 13.11 13.56
CA PHE A 104 -0.78 14.26 13.30
C PHE A 104 -2.03 14.30 14.17
N LYS A 105 -2.56 13.17 14.57
CA LYS A 105 -3.65 13.08 15.54
C LYS A 105 -3.26 13.67 16.89
N SER A 106 -2.06 13.39 17.36
CA SER A 106 -1.58 13.90 18.64
C SER A 106 -1.32 15.40 18.63
N LYS A 107 -1.17 16.00 17.44
CA LYS A 107 -0.98 17.45 17.27
C LYS A 107 -2.29 18.22 17.17
N SER A 108 -3.38 17.54 16.90
CA SER A 108 -4.69 18.17 16.87
C SER A 108 -5.42 18.00 18.20
#